data_fef704bd9ded20d2a294e2fb1fbcfb4e
#
_entry.id   fef704bd9ded20d2a294e2fb1fbcfb4e
#
_cell.length_a   1.000
_cell.length_b   1.000
_cell.length_c   1.000
_cell.angle_alpha   90.00
_cell.angle_beta   90.00
_cell.angle_gamma   90.00
#
_symmetry.space_group_name_H-M   'P 1'
#
loop_
_entity.id
_entity.type
_entity.pdbx_description
1 polymer ?
#
loop_
_entity_poly.entity_id
_entity_poly.type
_entity_poly.pdbx_seq_one_letter_code
_entity_poly.pdbx_strand_id
1 'polypeptide(L)'
;MIICVEDEQNICELEVYTLQSVGMEAEGCASGKELFALLEQHIPELIVLDIMLPDEDGMSILARLRADKRYASIPVIMATAKGSEYDKVKGLDGGADDYIAKPFGMLEMVARIKAVLRRCASQQPAKTDDGLIRRGTLEVHELEHQVRVGGEEVVLTLKEYELLKLLLLHPGIVFSRDKLLNDIWGYEFSGETRTVDVHIRTLRQKLGEAGELIETIRGVGYRMAAEK
;
A
#
# COMPACT_ATOMS: atom_id res chain seq x y z
N MET A 1 12.77 10.18 -0.63
CA MET A 1 12.35 11.13 0.44
C MET A 1 11.03 10.67 1.03
N ILE A 2 10.84 10.81 2.36
CA ILE A 2 9.63 10.43 3.12
C ILE A 2 8.95 11.73 3.58
N ILE A 3 7.62 11.80 3.53
CA ILE A 3 6.86 12.92 4.11
C ILE A 3 6.15 12.42 5.37
N CYS A 4 6.35 13.14 6.50
CA CYS A 4 5.62 12.93 7.75
C CYS A 4 4.55 14.02 7.87
N VAL A 5 3.29 13.62 8.00
CA VAL A 5 2.13 14.53 8.15
C VAL A 5 1.61 14.39 9.58
N GLU A 6 1.94 15.37 10.43
CA GLU A 6 1.70 15.36 11.87
C GLU A 6 1.53 16.81 12.35
N ASP A 7 0.42 17.13 13.00
CA ASP A 7 0.11 18.50 13.45
C ASP A 7 0.86 18.90 14.75
N GLU A 8 1.24 17.91 15.57
CA GLU A 8 2.08 18.18 16.74
C GLU A 8 3.53 18.39 16.32
N GLN A 9 3.96 19.65 16.24
CA GLN A 9 5.28 20.04 15.75
C GLN A 9 6.43 19.24 16.39
N ASN A 10 6.40 19.02 17.71
CA ASN A 10 7.45 18.28 18.41
C ASN A 10 7.53 16.82 17.97
N ILE A 11 6.39 16.19 17.66
CA ILE A 11 6.30 14.82 17.18
C ILE A 11 6.82 14.77 15.75
N CYS A 12 6.34 15.65 14.88
CA CYS A 12 6.77 15.77 13.51
C CYS A 12 8.30 15.97 13.39
N GLU A 13 8.86 16.90 14.17
CA GLU A 13 10.32 17.14 14.22
C GLU A 13 11.08 15.91 14.69
N LEU A 14 10.58 15.17 15.69
CA LEU A 14 11.19 13.94 16.17
C LEU A 14 11.16 12.82 15.13
N GLU A 15 10.06 12.65 14.41
CA GLU A 15 9.92 11.70 13.32
C GLU A 15 10.92 11.98 12.21
N VAL A 16 10.94 13.23 11.72
CA VAL A 16 11.86 13.70 10.67
C VAL A 16 13.31 13.53 11.10
N TYR A 17 13.67 13.98 12.30
CA TYR A 17 15.01 13.83 12.85
C TYR A 17 15.44 12.36 12.93
N THR A 18 14.53 11.49 13.40
CA THR A 18 14.80 10.06 13.51
C THR A 18 15.09 9.45 12.14
N LEU A 19 14.27 9.76 11.14
CA LEU A 19 14.45 9.26 9.77
C LEU A 19 15.78 9.75 9.18
N GLN A 20 16.10 11.03 9.34
CA GLN A 20 17.35 11.60 8.87
C GLN A 20 18.57 10.98 9.57
N SER A 21 18.47 10.67 10.87
CA SER A 21 19.56 10.05 11.64
C SER A 21 19.92 8.63 11.16
N VAL A 22 18.97 7.94 10.51
CA VAL A 22 19.19 6.61 9.91
C VAL A 22 19.46 6.67 8.40
N GLY A 23 19.75 7.88 7.87
CA GLY A 23 20.16 8.10 6.48
C GLY A 23 19.01 8.18 5.46
N MET A 24 17.78 8.41 5.93
CA MET A 24 16.62 8.62 5.06
C MET A 24 16.36 10.11 4.89
N GLU A 25 16.08 10.55 3.66
CA GLU A 25 15.58 11.89 3.44
C GLU A 25 14.15 11.99 3.92
N ALA A 26 13.85 12.96 4.79
CA ALA A 26 12.53 13.16 5.34
C ALA A 26 12.19 14.64 5.49
N GLU A 27 10.92 14.98 5.26
CA GLU A 27 10.33 16.30 5.43
C GLU A 27 9.02 16.17 6.20
N GLY A 28 8.69 17.17 7.05
CA GLY A 28 7.48 17.22 7.83
C GLY A 28 6.52 18.28 7.33
N CYS A 29 5.22 18.04 7.48
CA CYS A 29 4.18 19.05 7.28
C CYS A 29 3.05 18.83 8.28
N ALA A 30 2.33 19.92 8.61
CA ALA A 30 1.36 19.93 9.71
C ALA A 30 -0.09 19.71 9.25
N SER A 31 -0.34 19.60 7.93
CA SER A 31 -1.70 19.58 7.39
C SER A 31 -1.79 18.89 6.04
N GLY A 32 -3.01 18.44 5.69
CA GLY A 32 -3.29 17.94 4.36
C GLY A 32 -3.03 18.98 3.26
N LYS A 33 -3.29 20.25 3.53
CA LYS A 33 -3.02 21.33 2.58
C LYS A 33 -1.53 21.46 2.28
N GLU A 34 -0.67 21.40 3.30
CA GLU A 34 0.78 21.45 3.12
C GLU A 34 1.31 20.21 2.41
N LEU A 35 0.78 19.02 2.76
CA LEU A 35 1.10 17.79 2.05
C LEU A 35 0.86 17.92 0.54
N PHE A 36 -0.33 18.35 0.13
CA PHE A 36 -0.62 18.49 -1.31
C PHE A 36 0.23 19.55 -2.00
N ALA A 37 0.62 20.62 -1.29
CA ALA A 37 1.57 21.61 -1.81
C ALA A 37 2.98 21.03 -2.03
N LEU A 38 3.44 20.13 -1.15
CA LEU A 38 4.70 19.40 -1.32
C LEU A 38 4.61 18.41 -2.48
N LEU A 39 3.49 17.68 -2.61
CA LEU A 39 3.27 16.71 -3.67
C LEU A 39 3.25 17.33 -5.09
N GLU A 40 2.94 18.61 -5.22
CA GLU A 40 3.06 19.34 -6.49
C GLU A 40 4.51 19.61 -6.89
N GLN A 41 5.43 19.61 -5.92
CA GLN A 41 6.85 19.89 -6.17
C GLN A 41 7.65 18.61 -6.40
N HIS A 42 7.34 17.54 -5.67
CA HIS A 42 8.02 16.25 -5.78
C HIS A 42 7.13 15.10 -5.29
N ILE A 43 7.36 13.91 -5.84
CA ILE A 43 6.67 12.67 -5.44
C ILE A 43 7.53 11.96 -4.39
N PRO A 44 7.03 11.73 -3.16
CA PRO A 44 7.77 11.03 -2.14
C PRO A 44 7.78 9.51 -2.39
N GLU A 45 8.73 8.82 -1.76
CA GLU A 45 8.81 7.36 -1.75
C GLU A 45 7.79 6.73 -0.79
N LEU A 46 7.37 7.49 0.24
CA LEU A 46 6.41 7.05 1.24
C LEU A 46 5.85 8.24 2.02
N ILE A 47 4.60 8.14 2.46
CA ILE A 47 3.97 9.10 3.36
C ILE A 47 3.64 8.40 4.68
N VAL A 48 4.03 8.99 5.82
CA VAL A 48 3.50 8.69 7.16
C VAL A 48 2.42 9.71 7.44
N LEU A 49 1.18 9.29 7.66
CA LEU A 49 0.02 10.17 7.73
C LEU A 49 -0.75 9.95 9.03
N ASP A 50 -0.84 10.99 9.85
CA ASP A 50 -1.74 10.95 11.00
C ASP A 50 -3.20 10.96 10.54
N ILE A 51 -4.02 10.19 11.26
CA ILE A 51 -5.48 10.20 11.07
C ILE A 51 -6.08 11.47 11.64
N MET A 52 -5.60 11.90 12.82
CA MET A 52 -6.21 13.00 13.57
C MET A 52 -5.52 14.33 13.29
N LEU A 53 -5.73 14.88 12.10
CA LEU A 53 -5.26 16.22 11.75
C LEU A 53 -6.36 17.28 11.99
N PRO A 54 -5.99 18.52 12.30
CA PRO A 54 -6.96 19.55 12.68
C PRO A 54 -7.77 20.13 11.53
N ASP A 55 -7.26 20.07 10.30
CA ASP A 55 -7.87 20.66 9.12
C ASP A 55 -8.68 19.68 8.29
N GLU A 56 -8.21 18.43 8.15
CA GLU A 56 -8.85 17.38 7.38
C GLU A 56 -8.47 16.02 7.97
N ASP A 57 -9.45 15.13 8.14
CA ASP A 57 -9.22 13.75 8.59
C ASP A 57 -8.24 13.04 7.63
N GLY A 58 -7.19 12.40 8.18
CA GLY A 58 -6.20 11.66 7.42
C GLY A 58 -6.79 10.59 6.50
N MET A 59 -7.95 10.03 6.85
CA MET A 59 -8.68 9.11 5.98
C MET A 59 -9.21 9.79 4.71
N SER A 60 -9.67 11.03 4.83
CA SER A 60 -10.09 11.84 3.69
C SER A 60 -8.91 12.19 2.79
N ILE A 61 -7.77 12.52 3.40
CA ILE A 61 -6.51 12.75 2.67
C ILE A 61 -6.09 11.48 1.91
N LEU A 62 -6.12 10.32 2.56
CA LEU A 62 -5.81 9.04 1.93
C LEU A 62 -6.74 8.77 0.74
N ALA A 63 -8.04 8.98 0.91
CA ALA A 63 -9.02 8.81 -0.18
C ALA A 63 -8.71 9.73 -1.37
N ARG A 64 -8.31 10.98 -1.12
CA ARG A 64 -7.89 11.93 -2.16
C ARG A 64 -6.61 11.48 -2.85
N LEU A 65 -5.61 11.00 -2.11
CA LEU A 65 -4.38 10.44 -2.69
C LEU A 65 -4.69 9.26 -3.61
N ARG A 66 -5.60 8.37 -3.21
CA ARG A 66 -5.99 7.19 -4.00
C ARG A 66 -6.86 7.54 -5.22
N ALA A 67 -7.57 8.66 -5.19
CA ALA A 67 -8.38 9.14 -6.31
C ALA A 67 -7.55 9.84 -7.41
N ASP A 68 -6.38 10.37 -7.09
CA ASP A 68 -5.49 11.04 -8.06
C ASP A 68 -4.46 10.06 -8.61
N LYS A 69 -4.48 9.81 -9.92
CA LYS A 69 -3.55 8.88 -10.60
C LYS A 69 -2.07 9.20 -10.35
N ARG A 70 -1.71 10.46 -10.09
CA ARG A 70 -0.33 10.88 -9.82
C ARG A 70 0.17 10.39 -8.47
N TYR A 71 -0.73 10.22 -7.50
CA TYR A 71 -0.39 9.94 -6.11
C TYR A 71 -0.88 8.56 -5.64
N ALA A 72 -1.77 7.91 -6.41
CA ALA A 72 -2.45 6.68 -6.02
C ALA A 72 -1.50 5.51 -5.69
N SER A 73 -0.30 5.48 -6.28
CA SER A 73 0.71 4.45 -6.05
C SER A 73 1.67 4.75 -4.90
N ILE A 74 1.65 5.98 -4.34
CA ILE A 74 2.54 6.34 -3.22
C ILE A 74 2.18 5.50 -2.00
N PRO A 75 3.13 4.77 -1.40
CA PRO A 75 2.89 4.02 -0.18
C PRO A 75 2.51 4.95 0.98
N VAL A 76 1.49 4.58 1.75
CA VAL A 76 1.01 5.36 2.91
C VAL A 76 0.95 4.48 4.15
N ILE A 77 1.65 4.90 5.21
CA ILE A 77 1.52 4.33 6.56
C ILE A 77 0.64 5.28 7.36
N MET A 78 -0.48 4.77 7.88
CA MET A 78 -1.37 5.57 8.72
C MET A 78 -0.95 5.49 10.18
N ALA A 79 -0.77 6.65 10.84
CA ALA A 79 -0.61 6.75 12.29
C ALA A 79 -1.97 6.92 12.96
N THR A 80 -2.34 6.05 13.90
CA THR A 80 -3.67 6.03 14.52
C THR A 80 -3.61 5.93 16.02
N ALA A 81 -4.54 6.58 16.74
CA ALA A 81 -4.68 6.42 18.17
C ALA A 81 -5.03 4.96 18.54
N LYS A 82 -4.41 4.45 19.60
CA LYS A 82 -4.63 3.10 20.11
C LYS A 82 -6.08 2.94 20.58
N GLY A 83 -6.91 2.16 19.89
CA GLY A 83 -8.23 1.81 20.41
C GLY A 83 -9.38 1.67 19.40
N SER A 84 -9.27 2.11 18.17
CA SER A 84 -10.36 1.88 17.22
C SER A 84 -10.01 0.77 16.22
N GLU A 85 -10.45 -0.46 16.52
CA GLU A 85 -10.55 -1.54 15.52
C GLU A 85 -11.31 -1.08 14.26
N TYR A 86 -12.24 -0.15 14.46
CA TYR A 86 -13.07 0.43 13.41
C TYR A 86 -12.25 1.34 12.47
N ASP A 87 -11.29 2.11 12.99
CA ASP A 87 -10.43 2.97 12.16
C ASP A 87 -9.39 2.16 11.40
N LYS A 88 -8.88 1.06 11.99
CA LYS A 88 -7.99 0.13 11.29
C LYS A 88 -8.69 -0.55 10.11
N VAL A 89 -9.94 -0.97 10.27
CA VAL A 89 -10.73 -1.61 9.20
C VAL A 89 -11.08 -0.59 8.12
N LYS A 90 -11.57 0.60 8.48
CA LYS A 90 -11.88 1.64 7.49
C LYS A 90 -10.66 2.11 6.71
N GLY A 91 -9.52 2.22 7.34
CA GLY A 91 -8.34 2.73 6.69
C GLY A 91 -7.72 1.71 5.74
N LEU A 92 -7.79 0.41 6.05
CA LEU A 92 -7.41 -0.65 5.12
C LEU A 92 -8.34 -0.69 3.91
N ASP A 93 -9.64 -0.43 4.12
CA ASP A 93 -10.61 -0.19 3.04
C ASP A 93 -10.23 1.02 2.18
N GLY A 94 -9.58 2.02 2.77
CA GLY A 94 -9.07 3.22 2.09
C GLY A 94 -7.79 3.02 1.27
N GLY A 95 -7.15 1.84 1.33
CA GLY A 95 -5.93 1.55 0.56
C GLY A 95 -4.62 1.99 1.22
N ALA A 96 -4.55 2.07 2.55
CA ALA A 96 -3.29 2.23 3.27
C ALA A 96 -2.42 0.98 3.16
N ASP A 97 -1.10 1.16 3.16
CA ASP A 97 -0.11 0.08 2.99
C ASP A 97 0.32 -0.54 4.31
N ASP A 98 0.26 0.23 5.40
CA ASP A 98 0.49 -0.23 6.78
C ASP A 98 -0.15 0.73 7.79
N TYR A 99 -0.22 0.30 9.07
CA TYR A 99 -0.71 1.08 10.20
C TYR A 99 0.27 1.03 11.35
N ILE A 100 0.39 2.16 12.06
CA ILE A 100 1.14 2.24 13.30
C ILE A 100 0.25 2.86 14.38
N ALA A 101 0.13 2.19 15.54
CA ALA A 101 -0.71 2.66 16.64
C ALA A 101 0.06 3.62 17.55
N LYS A 102 -0.43 4.85 17.72
CA LYS A 102 0.08 5.81 18.70
C LYS A 102 -0.29 5.38 20.14
N PRO A 103 0.63 5.54 21.15
CA PRO A 103 2.01 5.94 20.97
C PRO A 103 2.87 4.80 20.43
N PHE A 104 3.74 5.09 19.48
CA PHE A 104 4.69 4.14 18.90
C PHE A 104 6.14 4.55 19.20
N GLY A 105 7.02 3.55 19.19
CA GLY A 105 8.46 3.79 19.25
C GLY A 105 9.03 4.25 17.93
N MET A 106 9.96 5.20 17.94
CA MET A 106 10.62 5.68 16.72
C MET A 106 11.30 4.55 15.94
N LEU A 107 11.86 3.54 16.63
CA LEU A 107 12.45 2.37 15.99
C LEU A 107 11.39 1.49 15.28
N GLU A 108 10.18 1.40 15.83
CA GLU A 108 9.07 0.69 15.18
C GLU A 108 8.67 1.40 13.89
N MET A 109 8.51 2.71 13.92
CA MET A 109 8.22 3.52 12.72
C MET A 109 9.27 3.29 11.65
N VAL A 110 10.56 3.41 11.97
CA VAL A 110 11.67 3.16 11.04
C VAL A 110 11.62 1.74 10.47
N ALA A 111 11.36 0.72 11.30
CA ALA A 111 11.27 -0.67 10.87
C ALA A 111 10.12 -0.89 9.88
N ARG A 112 8.94 -0.31 10.14
CA ARG A 112 7.77 -0.37 9.25
C ARG A 112 8.02 0.34 7.92
N ILE A 113 8.59 1.54 7.95
CA ILE A 113 8.97 2.30 6.74
C ILE A 113 9.95 1.46 5.91
N LYS A 114 11.01 0.92 6.52
CA LYS A 114 11.96 0.04 5.82
C LYS A 114 11.29 -1.20 5.24
N ALA A 115 10.33 -1.79 5.95
CA ALA A 115 9.60 -2.97 5.47
C ALA A 115 8.73 -2.63 4.26
N VAL A 116 8.03 -1.49 4.27
CA VAL A 116 7.25 -1.00 3.13
C VAL A 116 8.17 -0.69 1.95
N LEU A 117 9.21 0.13 2.14
CA LEU A 117 10.16 0.50 1.08
C LEU A 117 10.91 -0.70 0.50
N ARG A 118 11.28 -1.70 1.32
CA ARG A 118 11.90 -2.95 0.84
C ARG A 118 10.95 -3.71 -0.07
N ARG A 119 9.67 -3.78 0.25
CA ARG A 119 8.66 -4.40 -0.61
C ARG A 119 8.56 -3.68 -1.95
N CYS A 120 8.68 -2.35 -1.95
CA CYS A 120 8.79 -1.57 -3.18
C CYS A 120 10.10 -1.84 -3.94
N ALA A 121 11.23 -1.99 -3.23
CA ALA A 121 12.56 -2.14 -3.82
C ALA A 121 12.94 -3.60 -4.15
N SER A 122 12.41 -4.61 -3.45
CA SER A 122 12.71 -6.04 -3.71
C SER A 122 12.14 -6.56 -5.02
N GLN A 123 11.60 -5.69 -5.82
CA GLN A 123 11.14 -5.93 -7.18
C GLN A 123 12.20 -5.64 -8.25
N GLN A 124 13.50 -5.55 -7.91
CA GLN A 124 14.54 -5.63 -8.95
C GLN A 124 14.74 -7.11 -9.34
N PRO A 125 14.48 -7.49 -10.59
CA PRO A 125 14.47 -8.87 -11.02
C PRO A 125 15.87 -9.42 -11.22
N ALA A 126 16.04 -10.71 -10.87
CA ALA A 126 17.05 -11.54 -11.52
C ALA A 126 16.69 -11.61 -13.01
N LYS A 127 17.64 -11.25 -13.86
CA LYS A 127 17.54 -11.22 -15.32
C LYS A 127 16.91 -12.49 -15.87
N THR A 128 15.79 -12.36 -16.59
CA THR A 128 15.50 -13.02 -17.86
C THR A 128 14.13 -12.59 -18.34
N ASP A 129 14.09 -12.22 -19.64
CA ASP A 129 12.93 -11.84 -20.42
C ASP A 129 12.20 -10.56 -19.98
N ASP A 130 11.56 -9.84 -20.88
CA ASP A 130 10.96 -8.49 -20.77
C ASP A 130 10.11 -8.14 -19.53
N GLY A 131 10.11 -8.95 -18.47
CA GLY A 131 9.34 -8.74 -17.25
C GLY A 131 7.82 -8.59 -17.47
N LEU A 132 7.35 -9.02 -18.63
CA LEU A 132 5.95 -8.92 -19.03
C LEU A 132 5.20 -10.22 -18.70
N ILE A 133 4.27 -10.14 -17.77
CA ILE A 133 3.32 -11.22 -17.48
C ILE A 133 2.02 -10.91 -18.19
N ARG A 134 1.57 -11.81 -19.07
CA ARG A 134 0.28 -11.71 -19.78
C ARG A 134 -0.68 -12.80 -19.34
N ARG A 135 -1.95 -12.39 -19.16
CA ARG A 135 -3.02 -13.34 -18.91
C ARG A 135 -4.36 -12.82 -19.45
N GLY A 136 -4.77 -13.33 -20.61
CA GLY A 136 -5.90 -12.78 -21.34
C GLY A 136 -5.66 -11.31 -21.70
N THR A 137 -6.55 -10.42 -21.28
CA THR A 137 -6.42 -8.98 -21.48
C THR A 137 -5.54 -8.28 -20.43
N LEU A 138 -5.14 -8.99 -19.36
CA LEU A 138 -4.30 -8.47 -18.29
C LEU A 138 -2.82 -8.57 -18.66
N GLU A 139 -2.12 -7.45 -18.57
CA GLU A 139 -0.68 -7.32 -18.76
C GLU A 139 -0.07 -6.66 -17.54
N VAL A 140 1.00 -7.24 -17.00
CA VAL A 140 1.77 -6.70 -15.88
C VAL A 140 3.22 -6.58 -16.31
N HIS A 141 3.72 -5.36 -16.37
CA HIS A 141 5.11 -5.03 -16.62
C HIS A 141 5.83 -4.92 -15.28
N GLU A 142 6.53 -5.97 -14.88
CA GLU A 142 7.16 -6.04 -13.55
C GLU A 142 8.22 -4.95 -13.36
N LEU A 143 9.02 -4.66 -14.38
CA LEU A 143 10.10 -3.67 -14.32
C LEU A 143 9.59 -2.23 -14.20
N GLU A 144 8.43 -1.96 -14.79
CA GLU A 144 7.82 -0.63 -14.83
C GLU A 144 6.74 -0.47 -13.76
N HIS A 145 6.44 -1.54 -12.99
CA HIS A 145 5.31 -1.58 -12.05
C HIS A 145 3.98 -1.17 -12.69
N GLN A 146 3.82 -1.44 -13.96
CA GLN A 146 2.68 -1.01 -14.75
C GLN A 146 1.72 -2.18 -14.96
N VAL A 147 0.43 -1.92 -14.78
CA VAL A 147 -0.63 -2.88 -15.03
C VAL A 147 -1.53 -2.32 -16.11
N ARG A 148 -1.86 -3.14 -17.11
CA ARG A 148 -2.80 -2.79 -18.17
C ARG A 148 -3.86 -3.87 -18.32
N VAL A 149 -5.07 -3.45 -18.66
CA VAL A 149 -6.18 -4.35 -19.02
C VAL A 149 -6.74 -3.89 -20.36
N GLY A 150 -6.68 -4.76 -21.37
CA GLY A 150 -7.10 -4.40 -22.72
C GLY A 150 -6.30 -3.25 -23.35
N GLY A 151 -5.05 -3.04 -22.90
CA GLY A 151 -4.18 -1.95 -23.32
C GLY A 151 -4.33 -0.64 -22.53
N GLU A 152 -5.37 -0.52 -21.69
CA GLU A 152 -5.56 0.65 -20.81
C GLU A 152 -4.82 0.47 -19.48
N GLU A 153 -4.15 1.53 -19.02
CA GLU A 153 -3.42 1.51 -17.75
C GLU A 153 -4.36 1.51 -16.55
N VAL A 154 -4.09 0.60 -15.59
CA VAL A 154 -4.81 0.47 -14.32
C VAL A 154 -3.90 0.82 -13.17
N VAL A 155 -4.23 1.90 -12.46
CA VAL A 155 -3.44 2.36 -11.30
C VAL A 155 -3.82 1.55 -10.06
N LEU A 156 -2.86 0.77 -9.55
CA LEU A 156 -3.00 -0.02 -8.34
C LEU A 156 -2.22 0.62 -7.19
N THR A 157 -2.70 0.41 -5.95
CA THR A 157 -1.88 0.66 -4.76
C THR A 157 -0.78 -0.41 -4.66
N LEU A 158 0.24 -0.17 -3.84
CA LEU A 158 1.30 -1.14 -3.62
C LEU A 158 0.74 -2.52 -3.21
N LYS A 159 -0.22 -2.54 -2.27
CA LYS A 159 -0.81 -3.80 -1.78
C LYS A 159 -1.66 -4.53 -2.81
N GLU A 160 -2.39 -3.81 -3.62
CA GLU A 160 -3.14 -4.39 -4.73
C GLU A 160 -2.19 -4.98 -5.78
N TYR A 161 -1.10 -4.28 -6.08
CA TYR A 161 -0.08 -4.77 -7.01
C TYR A 161 0.63 -6.02 -6.47
N GLU A 162 1.07 -6.01 -5.20
CA GLU A 162 1.69 -7.17 -4.54
C GLU A 162 0.76 -8.39 -4.54
N LEU A 163 -0.54 -8.20 -4.22
CA LEU A 163 -1.55 -9.27 -4.28
C LEU A 163 -1.71 -9.81 -5.70
N LEU A 164 -1.86 -8.93 -6.68
CA LEU A 164 -2.00 -9.32 -8.08
C LEU A 164 -0.78 -10.11 -8.56
N LYS A 165 0.41 -9.60 -8.29
CA LYS A 165 1.67 -10.23 -8.67
C LYS A 165 1.83 -11.61 -8.04
N LEU A 166 1.59 -11.74 -6.72
CA LEU A 166 1.69 -13.01 -6.02
C LEU A 166 0.75 -14.07 -6.63
N LEU A 167 -0.49 -13.69 -6.92
CA LEU A 167 -1.47 -14.59 -7.51
C LEU A 167 -1.11 -14.96 -8.96
N LEU A 168 -0.62 -14.00 -9.76
CA LEU A 168 -0.22 -14.21 -11.17
C LEU A 168 0.99 -15.13 -11.30
N LEU A 169 1.97 -15.03 -10.41
CA LEU A 169 3.15 -15.89 -10.41
C LEU A 169 2.84 -17.33 -10.02
N HIS A 170 1.67 -17.57 -9.39
CA HIS A 170 1.29 -18.89 -8.91
C HIS A 170 -0.12 -19.29 -9.36
N PRO A 171 -0.38 -19.40 -10.66
CA PRO A 171 -1.71 -19.72 -11.18
C PRO A 171 -2.19 -21.10 -10.72
N GLY A 172 -3.47 -21.19 -10.37
CA GLY A 172 -4.09 -22.41 -9.86
C GLY A 172 -3.80 -22.74 -8.39
N ILE A 173 -2.78 -22.11 -7.78
CA ILE A 173 -2.45 -22.31 -6.36
C ILE A 173 -3.41 -21.50 -5.50
N VAL A 174 -4.00 -22.14 -4.49
CA VAL A 174 -4.89 -21.49 -3.52
C VAL A 174 -4.06 -20.95 -2.36
N PHE A 175 -4.14 -19.64 -2.14
CA PHE A 175 -3.56 -18.97 -0.98
C PHE A 175 -4.63 -18.74 0.08
N SER A 176 -4.38 -19.18 1.32
CA SER A 176 -5.25 -18.84 2.45
C SER A 176 -5.17 -17.33 2.76
N ARG A 177 -6.20 -16.80 3.43
CA ARG A 177 -6.20 -15.40 3.86
C ARG A 177 -5.04 -15.07 4.80
N ASP A 178 -4.76 -15.97 5.74
CA ASP A 178 -3.63 -15.81 6.66
C ASP A 178 -2.29 -15.77 5.92
N LYS A 179 -2.13 -16.67 4.93
CA LYS A 179 -0.91 -16.68 4.12
C LYS A 179 -0.76 -15.40 3.31
N LEU A 180 -1.81 -14.93 2.64
CA LEU A 180 -1.79 -13.66 1.91
C LEU A 180 -1.51 -12.48 2.84
N LEU A 181 -2.12 -12.47 4.02
CA LEU A 181 -1.86 -11.44 5.03
C LEU A 181 -0.38 -11.42 5.43
N ASN A 182 0.17 -12.58 5.77
CA ASN A 182 1.56 -12.68 6.19
C ASN A 182 2.55 -12.37 5.06
N ASP A 183 2.31 -12.84 3.84
CA ASP A 183 3.20 -12.65 2.71
C ASP A 183 3.22 -11.18 2.23
N ILE A 184 2.07 -10.48 2.29
CA ILE A 184 1.91 -9.11 1.77
C ILE A 184 2.07 -8.05 2.87
N TRP A 185 1.58 -8.28 4.09
CA TRP A 185 1.64 -7.31 5.20
C TRP A 185 2.70 -7.65 6.25
N GLY A 186 3.18 -8.89 6.30
CA GLY A 186 4.21 -9.37 7.23
C GLY A 186 3.64 -10.04 8.48
N TYR A 187 4.47 -10.86 9.14
CA TYR A 187 4.09 -11.65 10.32
C TYR A 187 3.72 -10.82 11.57
N GLU A 188 4.21 -9.58 11.64
CA GLU A 188 3.91 -8.67 12.77
C GLU A 188 2.62 -7.86 12.56
N PHE A 189 1.94 -8.08 11.43
CA PHE A 189 0.70 -7.38 11.14
C PHE A 189 -0.42 -7.91 12.04
N SER A 190 -0.86 -7.10 13.00
CA SER A 190 -1.93 -7.44 13.97
C SER A 190 -3.36 -7.27 13.42
N GLY A 191 -3.52 -7.07 12.12
CA GLY A 191 -4.81 -6.88 11.46
C GLY A 191 -5.56 -8.20 11.22
N GLU A 192 -6.87 -8.09 11.02
CA GLU A 192 -7.70 -9.23 10.68
C GLU A 192 -7.51 -9.67 9.22
N THR A 193 -7.79 -10.94 8.94
CA THR A 193 -7.76 -11.52 7.57
C THR A 193 -8.76 -10.87 6.61
N ARG A 194 -9.76 -10.14 7.13
CA ARG A 194 -10.70 -9.31 6.35
C ARG A 194 -10.00 -8.23 5.52
N THR A 195 -8.83 -7.76 5.96
CA THR A 195 -7.98 -6.84 5.18
C THR A 195 -7.72 -7.35 3.77
N VAL A 196 -7.42 -8.65 3.65
CA VAL A 196 -7.20 -9.30 2.34
C VAL A 196 -8.46 -9.24 1.48
N ASP A 197 -9.64 -9.53 2.07
CA ASP A 197 -10.91 -9.56 1.34
C ASP A 197 -11.23 -8.19 0.71
N VAL A 198 -10.92 -7.11 1.44
CA VAL A 198 -11.14 -5.74 0.98
C VAL A 198 -10.22 -5.41 -0.19
N HIS A 199 -8.93 -5.65 -0.06
CA HIS A 199 -7.98 -5.38 -1.14
C HIS A 199 -8.27 -6.22 -2.38
N ILE A 200 -8.68 -7.49 -2.23
CA ILE A 200 -9.14 -8.31 -3.35
C ILE A 200 -10.38 -7.72 -4.02
N ARG A 201 -11.32 -7.20 -3.23
CA ARG A 201 -12.53 -6.55 -3.77
C ARG A 201 -12.17 -5.32 -4.60
N THR A 202 -11.36 -4.43 -4.05
CA THR A 202 -10.93 -3.20 -4.73
C THR A 202 -10.09 -3.53 -5.97
N LEU A 203 -9.18 -4.49 -5.86
CA LEU A 203 -8.39 -4.98 -6.98
C LEU A 203 -9.27 -5.48 -8.13
N ARG A 204 -10.25 -6.34 -7.83
CA ARG A 204 -11.22 -6.83 -8.85
C ARG A 204 -11.97 -5.69 -9.52
N GLN A 205 -12.42 -4.68 -8.76
CA GLN A 205 -13.12 -3.52 -9.31
C GLN A 205 -12.23 -2.72 -10.27
N LYS A 206 -10.96 -2.53 -9.93
CA LYS A 206 -9.99 -1.81 -10.77
C LYS A 206 -9.63 -2.58 -12.04
N LEU A 207 -9.52 -3.90 -11.95
CA LEU A 207 -9.22 -4.77 -13.09
C LEU A 207 -10.42 -5.02 -14.03
N GLY A 208 -11.64 -4.63 -13.63
CA GLY A 208 -12.85 -4.84 -14.42
C GLY A 208 -13.04 -6.33 -14.78
N GLU A 209 -13.20 -6.65 -16.07
CA GLU A 209 -13.37 -8.03 -16.53
C GLU A 209 -12.20 -8.95 -16.17
N ALA A 210 -10.97 -8.43 -16.18
CA ALA A 210 -9.79 -9.21 -15.77
C ALA A 210 -9.81 -9.56 -14.28
N GLY A 211 -10.59 -8.87 -13.45
CA GLY A 211 -10.79 -9.20 -12.04
C GLY A 211 -11.46 -10.55 -11.79
N GLU A 212 -12.18 -11.11 -12.79
CA GLU A 212 -12.78 -12.45 -12.73
C GLU A 212 -11.74 -13.57 -12.70
N LEU A 213 -10.52 -13.29 -13.16
CA LEU A 213 -9.39 -14.22 -13.08
C LEU A 213 -8.99 -14.53 -11.64
N ILE A 214 -9.32 -13.64 -10.70
CA ILE A 214 -9.09 -13.87 -9.27
C ILE A 214 -10.30 -14.60 -8.71
N GLU A 215 -10.16 -15.88 -8.43
CA GLU A 215 -11.24 -16.75 -7.90
C GLU A 215 -11.26 -16.76 -6.37
N THR A 216 -12.47 -16.80 -5.79
CA THR A 216 -12.66 -17.00 -4.35
C THR A 216 -12.89 -18.49 -4.07
N ILE A 217 -12.04 -19.08 -3.25
CA ILE A 217 -12.23 -20.43 -2.72
C ILE A 217 -12.89 -20.31 -1.35
N ARG A 218 -14.19 -20.59 -1.29
CA ARG A 218 -15.01 -20.41 -0.07
C ARG A 218 -14.38 -21.12 1.12
N GLY A 219 -14.30 -20.44 2.25
CA GLY A 219 -13.73 -20.98 3.49
C GLY A 219 -12.20 -21.10 3.51
N VAL A 220 -11.50 -20.82 2.38
CA VAL A 220 -10.03 -20.95 2.28
C VAL A 220 -9.38 -19.61 1.97
N GLY A 221 -9.61 -19.04 0.78
CA GLY A 221 -8.92 -17.84 0.35
C GLY A 221 -9.11 -17.54 -1.13
N TYR A 222 -8.01 -17.24 -1.83
CA TYR A 222 -8.03 -16.77 -3.20
C TYR A 222 -6.99 -17.49 -4.07
N ARG A 223 -7.24 -17.53 -5.37
CA ARG A 223 -6.28 -17.99 -6.38
C ARG A 223 -6.45 -17.24 -7.69
N MET A 224 -5.41 -17.23 -8.49
CA MET A 224 -5.53 -16.90 -9.92
C MET A 224 -6.05 -18.13 -10.66
N ALA A 225 -7.04 -17.96 -11.52
CA ALA A 225 -7.56 -19.04 -12.37
C ALA A 225 -6.42 -19.74 -13.13
N ALA A 226 -6.39 -21.04 -13.24
CA ALA A 226 -5.45 -21.73 -14.13
C ALA A 226 -5.84 -21.43 -15.60
N GLU A 227 -4.86 -21.40 -16.51
CA GLU A 227 -5.18 -21.40 -17.94
C GLU A 227 -5.89 -22.71 -18.29
N LYS A 228 -6.96 -22.58 -19.08
CA LYS A 228 -7.63 -23.75 -19.65
C LYS A 228 -6.85 -24.28 -20.85
#